data_a5ce8195ec1e1d25226552beb38306bd
#
_entry.id   a5ce8195ec1e1d25226552beb38306bd
#
_cell.length_a   1.000
_cell.length_b   1.000
_cell.length_c   1.000
_cell.angle_alpha   90.00
_cell.angle_beta   90.00
_cell.angle_gamma   90.00
#
_symmetry.space_group_name_H-M   'P 1'
#
loop_
_entity.id
_entity.type
_entity.pdbx_description
1 polymer ?
#
loop_
_entity_poly.entity_id
_entity_poly.type
_entity_poly.pdbx_seq_one_letter_code
_entity_poly.pdbx_strand_id
1 'polypeptide(L)'
;MPSLRLVLHRYFSARLCAHILARHPFGFALTLTACAVMAGPRAGLMPTTWYAGGPTCDGRPAFRVHEYLPGFFILRQPACTNYEKPFLYLLVGQSRALLLDTGASGIDVAAPIDSILTAWRATHRGAPSELVVAHSHGHGDHVAGDGQFRGRAGITLVERDTGAVRAFFGFRTWPTDIVQFDLGGRVLDVLAIPGHEAAGLAFYDRVTAVLLTGDTFYPGRLYVRDTAAFAASTARLVAFTASRTVSAILGTHIEQARTPFTDYPVGTRDQPDEDRLELSRAELMTLDSTVSAMRGRFVRTRLRRFTVWPL
;
A
#
# COMPACT_ATOMS: atom_id res chain seq x y z
N MET A 1 -19.55 26.25 -45.78
CA MET A 1 -19.62 24.81 -45.44
C MET A 1 -18.21 24.28 -45.31
N PRO A 2 -17.70 24.03 -44.10
CA PRO A 2 -16.49 23.23 -43.93
C PRO A 2 -16.81 21.89 -43.28
N SER A 3 -16.20 20.87 -43.84
CA SER A 3 -16.32 19.45 -43.53
C SER A 3 -15.77 19.08 -42.15
N LEU A 4 -16.56 18.34 -41.39
CA LEU A 4 -16.20 17.70 -40.14
C LEU A 4 -15.26 16.53 -40.42
N ARG A 5 -14.02 16.57 -39.92
CA ARG A 5 -13.12 15.42 -39.93
C ARG A 5 -13.30 14.68 -38.60
N LEU A 6 -13.84 13.48 -38.68
CA LEU A 6 -13.99 12.53 -37.60
C LEU A 6 -12.63 11.88 -37.31
N VAL A 7 -12.06 12.09 -36.12
CA VAL A 7 -10.85 11.40 -35.69
C VAL A 7 -11.29 10.10 -34.99
N LEU A 8 -11.14 9.00 -35.72
CA LEU A 8 -11.33 7.65 -35.16
C LEU A 8 -10.12 7.24 -34.35
N HIS A 9 -10.27 7.19 -33.02
CA HIS A 9 -9.33 6.52 -32.13
C HIS A 9 -9.47 5.01 -32.34
N ARG A 10 -8.41 4.39 -32.83
CA ARG A 10 -8.30 2.94 -32.99
C ARG A 10 -8.10 2.28 -31.63
N TYR A 11 -9.13 1.64 -31.11
CA TYR A 11 -9.01 0.64 -30.06
C TYR A 11 -8.39 -0.62 -30.66
N PHE A 12 -7.25 -1.03 -30.16
CA PHE A 12 -6.69 -2.36 -30.43
C PHE A 12 -7.54 -3.39 -29.72
N SER A 13 -8.41 -4.05 -30.43
CA SER A 13 -9.13 -5.23 -29.96
C SER A 13 -8.20 -6.44 -30.04
N ALA A 14 -7.96 -7.09 -28.90
CA ALA A 14 -7.32 -8.40 -28.86
C ALA A 14 -8.17 -9.39 -29.67
N ARG A 15 -7.56 -10.00 -30.66
CA ARG A 15 -8.19 -10.98 -31.55
C ARG A 15 -8.51 -12.25 -30.76
N LEU A 16 -9.80 -12.59 -30.75
CA LEU A 16 -10.34 -13.85 -30.30
C LEU A 16 -9.89 -14.94 -31.30
N CYS A 17 -9.08 -15.90 -30.88
CA CYS A 17 -8.79 -17.09 -31.68
C CYS A 17 -9.99 -18.05 -31.56
N ALA A 18 -10.94 -17.95 -32.48
CA ALA A 18 -11.98 -18.95 -32.67
C ALA A 18 -11.47 -19.99 -33.68
N HIS A 19 -11.15 -21.18 -33.22
CA HIS A 19 -11.01 -22.34 -34.10
C HIS A 19 -12.38 -23.02 -34.25
N ILE A 20 -12.97 -22.89 -35.42
CA ILE A 20 -14.13 -23.67 -35.83
C ILE A 20 -13.63 -25.03 -36.24
N LEU A 21 -13.93 -26.08 -35.49
CA LEU A 21 -13.73 -27.48 -35.89
C LEU A 21 -15.04 -28.09 -36.34
N ALA A 22 -15.02 -28.63 -37.55
CA ALA A 22 -16.12 -29.36 -38.17
C ALA A 22 -16.45 -30.63 -37.39
N ARG A 23 -17.75 -30.97 -37.34
CA ARG A 23 -18.27 -32.18 -36.68
C ARG A 23 -17.81 -33.44 -37.38
N HIS A 24 -17.12 -34.31 -36.64
CA HIS A 24 -16.98 -35.70 -36.95
C HIS A 24 -17.83 -36.56 -35.96
N PRO A 25 -18.40 -37.70 -36.38
CA PRO A 25 -19.36 -38.45 -35.61
C PRO A 25 -18.78 -39.46 -34.61
N PHE A 26 -17.68 -39.11 -33.94
CA PHE A 26 -17.16 -39.88 -32.81
C PHE A 26 -16.95 -38.90 -31.65
N GLY A 27 -17.66 -39.19 -30.54
CA GLY A 27 -17.75 -38.34 -29.40
C GLY A 27 -16.38 -38.13 -28.70
N PHE A 28 -15.78 -36.98 -28.90
CA PHE A 28 -14.74 -36.43 -28.04
C PHE A 28 -15.32 -35.23 -27.29
N ALA A 29 -15.32 -35.32 -25.97
CA ALA A 29 -15.67 -34.20 -25.11
C ALA A 29 -14.64 -33.06 -25.29
N LEU A 30 -15.07 -31.96 -25.89
CA LEU A 30 -14.24 -30.76 -26.03
C LEU A 30 -14.24 -30.04 -24.67
N THR A 31 -13.17 -30.14 -23.92
CA THR A 31 -12.93 -29.28 -22.77
C THR A 31 -12.57 -27.88 -23.26
N LEU A 32 -13.53 -26.97 -23.21
CA LEU A 32 -13.30 -25.54 -23.40
C LEU A 32 -12.47 -25.02 -22.23
N THR A 33 -11.16 -24.92 -22.42
CA THR A 33 -10.30 -24.18 -21.49
C THR A 33 -10.57 -22.70 -21.71
N ALA A 34 -11.37 -22.09 -20.84
CA ALA A 34 -11.55 -20.65 -20.83
C ALA A 34 -10.20 -20.01 -20.45
N CYS A 35 -9.51 -19.43 -21.43
CA CYS A 35 -8.35 -18.58 -21.17
C CYS A 35 -8.87 -17.30 -20.47
N ALA A 36 -8.78 -17.26 -19.14
CA ALA A 36 -9.01 -16.03 -18.40
C ALA A 36 -7.93 -15.02 -18.79
N VAL A 37 -8.30 -14.05 -19.61
CA VAL A 37 -7.42 -12.89 -19.86
C VAL A 37 -7.27 -12.17 -18.51
N MET A 38 -6.10 -12.28 -17.93
CA MET A 38 -5.78 -11.53 -16.73
C MET A 38 -5.87 -10.04 -17.07
N ALA A 39 -6.87 -9.36 -16.53
CA ALA A 39 -6.98 -7.92 -16.68
C ALA A 39 -5.73 -7.27 -16.05
N GLY A 40 -5.09 -6.35 -16.77
CA GLY A 40 -3.95 -5.61 -16.24
C GLY A 40 -4.31 -4.82 -14.98
N PRO A 41 -3.31 -4.34 -14.24
CA PRO A 41 -3.52 -3.55 -13.03
C PRO A 41 -4.42 -2.35 -13.28
N ARG A 42 -5.27 -2.01 -12.29
CA ARG A 42 -6.19 -0.86 -12.37
C ARG A 42 -5.76 0.18 -11.36
N ALA A 43 -5.70 1.45 -11.76
CA ALA A 43 -5.54 2.56 -10.84
C ALA A 43 -6.89 3.06 -10.36
N GLY A 44 -7.01 3.30 -9.06
CA GLY A 44 -8.15 3.98 -8.45
C GLY A 44 -7.98 5.50 -8.45
N LEU A 45 -8.95 6.19 -7.89
CA LEU A 45 -8.89 7.63 -7.69
C LEU A 45 -8.53 7.92 -6.23
N MET A 46 -7.61 8.85 -6.01
CA MET A 46 -7.29 9.35 -4.67
C MET A 46 -8.12 10.58 -4.33
N PRO A 47 -8.42 10.81 -3.05
CA PRO A 47 -8.99 12.08 -2.62
C PRO A 47 -8.04 13.24 -2.93
N THR A 48 -8.57 14.40 -3.29
CA THR A 48 -7.76 15.60 -3.55
C THR A 48 -7.05 16.13 -2.30
N THR A 49 -7.54 15.79 -1.13
CA THR A 49 -6.94 16.08 0.17
C THR A 49 -7.34 14.99 1.17
N TRP A 50 -6.46 14.71 2.12
CA TRP A 50 -6.73 13.84 3.26
C TRP A 50 -7.04 14.64 4.53
N TYR A 51 -6.79 15.93 4.51
CA TYR A 51 -7.13 16.81 5.62
C TYR A 51 -8.61 16.70 5.97
N ALA A 52 -8.89 16.41 7.23
CA ALA A 52 -10.24 16.24 7.75
C ALA A 52 -10.64 17.35 8.73
N GLY A 53 -9.87 18.46 8.74
CA GLY A 53 -10.09 19.64 9.61
C GLY A 53 -9.39 19.55 10.97
N GLY A 54 -9.32 20.65 11.68
CA GLY A 54 -8.56 21.03 12.85
C GLY A 54 -8.37 20.08 14.03
N PRO A 55 -7.94 20.58 15.18
CA PRO A 55 -7.41 19.77 16.28
C PRO A 55 -8.47 19.06 17.13
N THR A 56 -9.77 19.38 16.95
CA THR A 56 -10.86 18.76 17.72
C THR A 56 -11.49 17.59 16.98
N CYS A 57 -12.02 16.61 17.72
CA CYS A 57 -12.71 15.43 17.17
C CYS A 57 -14.24 15.61 17.08
N ASP A 58 -14.76 16.78 17.37
CA ASP A 58 -16.21 17.01 17.44
C ASP A 58 -16.90 16.71 16.10
N GLY A 59 -17.86 15.78 16.15
CA GLY A 59 -18.66 15.39 14.99
C GLY A 59 -17.90 14.63 13.89
N ARG A 60 -16.68 14.15 14.17
CA ARG A 60 -15.86 13.44 13.18
C ARG A 60 -15.93 11.92 13.33
N PRO A 61 -15.85 11.17 12.23
CA PRO A 61 -15.71 9.72 12.31
C PRO A 61 -14.34 9.35 12.92
N ALA A 62 -14.28 8.16 13.54
CA ALA A 62 -13.04 7.61 14.11
C ALA A 62 -11.91 7.54 13.08
N PHE A 63 -12.24 7.18 11.82
CA PHE A 63 -11.31 7.19 10.71
C PHE A 63 -11.94 7.86 9.50
N ARG A 64 -11.11 8.51 8.68
CA ARG A 64 -11.49 8.79 7.30
C ARG A 64 -11.22 7.55 6.48
N VAL A 65 -12.26 6.96 5.91
CA VAL A 65 -12.17 5.75 5.07
C VAL A 65 -12.37 6.12 3.61
N HIS A 66 -11.53 5.58 2.74
CA HIS A 66 -11.62 5.72 1.30
C HIS A 66 -11.42 4.35 0.64
N GLU A 67 -12.39 3.92 -0.16
CA GLU A 67 -12.23 2.74 -1.00
C GLU A 67 -11.57 3.18 -2.32
N TYR A 68 -10.27 2.85 -2.46
CA TYR A 68 -9.46 3.19 -3.64
C TYR A 68 -9.90 2.43 -4.88
N LEU A 69 -10.15 1.14 -4.71
CA LEU A 69 -10.78 0.22 -5.66
C LEU A 69 -11.50 -0.87 -4.86
N PRO A 70 -12.46 -1.63 -5.46
CA PRO A 70 -13.16 -2.67 -4.72
C PRO A 70 -12.22 -3.58 -3.94
N GLY A 71 -12.41 -3.61 -2.61
CA GLY A 71 -11.59 -4.39 -1.70
C GLY A 71 -10.21 -3.80 -1.38
N PHE A 72 -9.94 -2.55 -1.72
CA PHE A 72 -8.76 -1.83 -1.22
C PHE A 72 -9.19 -0.54 -0.52
N PHE A 73 -9.13 -0.55 0.78
CA PHE A 73 -9.52 0.57 1.64
C PHE A 73 -8.28 1.24 2.23
N ILE A 74 -8.27 2.55 2.19
CA ILE A 74 -7.27 3.41 2.83
C ILE A 74 -7.97 4.10 3.99
N LEU A 75 -7.47 3.90 5.21
CA LEU A 75 -8.01 4.50 6.41
C LEU A 75 -6.99 5.50 6.96
N ARG A 76 -7.43 6.70 7.27
CA ARG A 76 -6.58 7.68 7.92
C ARG A 76 -7.06 7.97 9.33
N GLN A 77 -6.17 7.79 10.32
CA GLN A 77 -6.41 8.23 11.68
C GLN A 77 -6.47 9.76 11.75
N PRO A 78 -7.46 10.36 12.41
CA PRO A 78 -7.56 11.81 12.46
C PRO A 78 -6.53 12.43 13.41
N ALA A 79 -6.03 13.61 13.04
CA ALA A 79 -5.06 14.36 13.81
C ALA A 79 -5.53 14.73 15.24
N CYS A 80 -6.85 14.81 15.44
CA CYS A 80 -7.41 15.08 16.75
C CYS A 80 -7.19 13.96 17.77
N THR A 81 -7.01 12.70 17.33
CA THR A 81 -6.71 11.57 18.22
C THR A 81 -5.21 11.44 18.47
N ASN A 82 -4.42 11.58 17.41
CA ASN A 82 -2.96 11.51 17.49
C ASN A 82 -2.31 12.38 16.40
N TYR A 83 -1.24 13.10 16.73
CA TYR A 83 -0.55 13.97 15.76
C TYR A 83 0.16 13.20 14.65
N GLU A 84 0.52 11.91 14.86
CA GLU A 84 1.12 11.05 13.83
C GLU A 84 0.17 10.79 12.66
N LYS A 85 -1.13 10.70 12.91
CA LYS A 85 -2.17 10.57 11.86
C LYS A 85 -1.87 9.48 10.82
N PRO A 86 -1.45 8.27 11.21
CA PRO A 86 -1.01 7.29 10.25
C PRO A 86 -2.12 6.85 9.31
N PHE A 87 -1.71 6.36 8.14
CA PHE A 87 -2.55 5.65 7.21
C PHE A 87 -2.46 4.15 7.46
N LEU A 88 -3.60 3.48 7.43
CA LEU A 88 -3.75 2.04 7.50
C LEU A 88 -4.34 1.56 6.17
N TYR A 89 -4.02 0.33 5.79
CA TYR A 89 -4.48 -0.25 4.53
C TYR A 89 -5.19 -1.57 4.76
N LEU A 90 -6.42 -1.70 4.26
CA LEU A 90 -7.16 -2.96 4.30
C LEU A 90 -7.34 -3.47 2.87
N LEU A 91 -6.76 -4.64 2.60
CA LEU A 91 -6.84 -5.31 1.31
C LEU A 91 -7.65 -6.60 1.46
N VAL A 92 -8.71 -6.72 0.67
CA VAL A 92 -9.65 -7.84 0.75
C VAL A 92 -9.48 -8.74 -0.46
N GLY A 93 -9.20 -10.02 -0.22
CA GLY A 93 -9.25 -11.09 -1.21
C GLY A 93 -10.45 -12.02 -0.98
N GLN A 94 -10.46 -13.17 -1.65
CA GLN A 94 -11.57 -14.12 -1.53
C GLN A 94 -11.45 -15.02 -0.28
N SER A 95 -10.22 -15.39 0.13
CA SER A 95 -10.01 -16.30 1.27
C SER A 95 -9.65 -15.58 2.55
N ARG A 96 -8.92 -14.47 2.46
CA ARG A 96 -8.52 -13.66 3.61
C ARG A 96 -8.44 -12.18 3.27
N ALA A 97 -8.48 -11.33 4.30
CA ALA A 97 -8.15 -9.92 4.20
C ALA A 97 -6.82 -9.65 4.91
N LEU A 98 -6.11 -8.61 4.49
CA LEU A 98 -4.92 -8.09 5.17
C LEU A 98 -5.22 -6.68 5.66
N LEU A 99 -5.10 -6.46 6.98
CA LEU A 99 -4.96 -5.14 7.57
C LEU A 99 -3.47 -4.87 7.76
N LEU A 100 -2.95 -3.85 7.11
CA LEU A 100 -1.59 -3.37 7.28
C LEU A 100 -1.59 -2.16 8.20
N ASP A 101 -0.95 -2.32 9.35
CA ASP A 101 -0.88 -1.42 10.50
C ASP A 101 -2.19 -1.31 11.31
N THR A 102 -2.04 -0.99 12.58
CA THR A 102 -3.14 -0.81 13.55
C THR A 102 -3.16 0.60 14.15
N GLY A 103 -2.39 1.52 13.57
CA GLY A 103 -2.43 2.93 13.89
C GLY A 103 -1.72 3.31 15.19
N ALA A 104 -1.81 4.59 15.51
CA ALA A 104 -1.33 5.19 16.75
C ALA A 104 -2.36 5.04 17.87
N SER A 105 -1.92 5.25 19.12
CA SER A 105 -2.80 5.16 20.29
C SER A 105 -3.99 6.12 20.27
N GLY A 106 -5.00 5.82 21.09
CA GLY A 106 -6.13 6.71 21.34
C GLY A 106 -7.32 6.57 20.40
N ILE A 107 -7.42 5.43 19.67
CA ILE A 107 -8.50 5.20 18.72
C ILE A 107 -8.97 3.74 18.71
N ASP A 108 -10.24 3.52 18.43
CA ASP A 108 -10.79 2.20 18.13
C ASP A 108 -10.57 1.90 16.63
N VAL A 109 -9.64 0.97 16.35
CA VAL A 109 -9.32 0.51 14.99
C VAL A 109 -10.19 -0.67 14.60
N ALA A 110 -10.57 -1.52 15.54
CA ALA A 110 -11.29 -2.75 15.25
C ALA A 110 -12.70 -2.48 14.71
N ALA A 111 -13.42 -1.54 15.29
CA ALA A 111 -14.81 -1.25 14.89
C ALA A 111 -14.97 -0.87 13.40
N PRO A 112 -14.20 0.09 12.83
CA PRO A 112 -14.31 0.39 11.40
C PRO A 112 -13.87 -0.77 10.51
N ILE A 113 -12.87 -1.57 10.89
CA ILE A 113 -12.44 -2.74 10.14
C ILE A 113 -13.53 -3.80 10.13
N ASP A 114 -14.11 -4.12 11.28
CA ASP A 114 -15.23 -5.07 11.42
C ASP A 114 -16.45 -4.62 10.59
N SER A 115 -16.76 -3.33 10.62
CA SER A 115 -17.86 -2.73 9.82
C SER A 115 -17.62 -2.91 8.32
N ILE A 116 -16.42 -2.57 7.82
CA ILE A 116 -16.06 -2.73 6.41
C ILE A 116 -16.17 -4.19 5.98
N LEU A 117 -15.56 -5.11 6.75
CA LEU A 117 -15.58 -6.54 6.42
C LEU A 117 -16.99 -7.14 6.49
N THR A 118 -17.83 -6.67 7.43
CA THR A 118 -19.25 -7.10 7.52
C THR A 118 -20.03 -6.63 6.30
N ALA A 119 -19.91 -5.37 5.91
CA ALA A 119 -20.53 -4.83 4.72
C ALA A 119 -20.05 -5.54 3.44
N TRP A 120 -18.75 -5.84 3.37
CA TRP A 120 -18.15 -6.59 2.25
C TRP A 120 -18.75 -7.99 2.13
N ARG A 121 -18.84 -8.73 3.25
CA ARG A 121 -19.42 -10.08 3.31
C ARG A 121 -20.90 -10.10 2.90
N ALA A 122 -21.65 -9.07 3.24
CA ALA A 122 -23.07 -8.95 2.88
C ALA A 122 -23.30 -8.84 1.36
N THR A 123 -22.32 -8.29 0.63
CA THR A 123 -22.46 -7.98 -0.81
C THR A 123 -21.63 -8.90 -1.73
N HIS A 124 -20.67 -9.66 -1.18
CA HIS A 124 -19.75 -10.50 -1.95
C HIS A 124 -19.84 -11.97 -1.48
N ARG A 125 -20.30 -12.87 -2.37
CA ARG A 125 -20.28 -14.31 -2.10
C ARG A 125 -18.84 -14.82 -2.02
N GLY A 126 -18.54 -15.65 -1.01
CA GLY A 126 -17.18 -16.17 -0.80
C GLY A 126 -16.22 -15.10 -0.23
N ALA A 127 -16.76 -14.10 0.47
CA ALA A 127 -15.93 -13.11 1.17
C ALA A 127 -15.09 -13.75 2.28
N PRO A 128 -13.92 -13.17 2.62
CA PRO A 128 -12.97 -13.78 3.53
C PRO A 128 -13.54 -14.01 4.92
N SER A 129 -13.20 -15.17 5.50
CA SER A 129 -13.45 -15.50 6.90
C SER A 129 -12.29 -15.17 7.82
N GLU A 130 -11.08 -15.01 7.26
CA GLU A 130 -9.84 -14.71 8.00
C GLU A 130 -9.42 -13.25 7.78
N LEU A 131 -8.99 -12.61 8.85
CA LEU A 131 -8.27 -11.34 8.83
C LEU A 131 -6.84 -11.57 9.29
N VAL A 132 -5.87 -11.24 8.45
CA VAL A 132 -4.46 -11.14 8.83
C VAL A 132 -4.17 -9.70 9.18
N VAL A 133 -3.62 -9.46 10.38
CA VAL A 133 -3.12 -8.16 10.82
C VAL A 133 -1.61 -8.23 10.80
N ALA A 134 -0.97 -7.42 9.97
CA ALA A 134 0.48 -7.33 9.85
C ALA A 134 0.91 -5.86 9.82
N HIS A 135 2.20 -5.61 9.89
CA HIS A 135 2.72 -4.25 10.03
C HIS A 135 3.70 -3.91 8.91
N SER A 136 3.68 -2.66 8.50
CA SER A 136 4.74 -2.09 7.67
C SER A 136 6.07 -2.10 8.44
N HIS A 137 6.02 -1.87 9.77
CA HIS A 137 7.14 -1.98 10.71
C HIS A 137 6.65 -1.89 12.17
N GLY A 138 7.56 -2.00 13.14
CA GLY A 138 7.22 -2.19 14.56
C GLY A 138 7.13 -0.92 15.41
N HIS A 139 7.09 0.29 14.87
CA HIS A 139 6.97 1.52 15.67
C HIS A 139 5.57 1.70 16.28
N GLY A 140 5.51 2.46 17.38
CA GLY A 140 4.32 2.56 18.21
C GLY A 140 3.06 3.10 17.54
N ASP A 141 3.21 3.93 16.54
CA ASP A 141 2.12 4.52 15.76
C ASP A 141 1.61 3.61 14.63
N HIS A 142 2.19 2.41 14.49
CA HIS A 142 1.75 1.37 13.56
C HIS A 142 1.16 0.14 14.25
N VAL A 143 1.44 -0.03 15.56
CA VAL A 143 1.11 -1.25 16.30
C VAL A 143 0.23 -1.02 17.52
N ALA A 144 -0.15 0.24 17.81
CA ALA A 144 -0.84 0.56 19.06
C ALA A 144 -2.22 -0.07 19.20
N GLY A 145 -2.87 -0.41 18.10
CA GLY A 145 -4.18 -1.07 18.07
C GLY A 145 -4.13 -2.60 18.16
N ASP A 146 -2.97 -3.25 18.19
CA ASP A 146 -2.80 -4.72 18.17
C ASP A 146 -3.64 -5.44 19.21
N GLY A 147 -3.73 -4.86 20.43
CA GLY A 147 -4.53 -5.43 21.51
C GLY A 147 -6.01 -5.60 21.18
N GLN A 148 -6.54 -4.86 20.20
CA GLN A 148 -7.93 -4.94 19.76
C GLN A 148 -8.18 -6.16 18.86
N PHE A 149 -7.12 -6.77 18.31
CA PHE A 149 -7.18 -7.91 17.39
C PHE A 149 -6.67 -9.19 18.03
N ARG A 150 -5.80 -9.09 19.03
CA ARG A 150 -5.13 -10.23 19.67
C ARG A 150 -6.12 -11.21 20.28
N GLY A 151 -5.99 -12.50 19.92
CA GLY A 151 -6.82 -13.59 20.47
C GLY A 151 -8.25 -13.65 19.95
N ARG A 152 -8.64 -12.82 19.00
CA ARG A 152 -9.98 -12.87 18.38
C ARG A 152 -10.04 -14.00 17.36
N ALA A 153 -11.16 -14.74 17.35
CA ALA A 153 -11.40 -15.83 16.40
C ALA A 153 -11.40 -15.33 14.95
N GLY A 154 -10.74 -16.06 14.07
CA GLY A 154 -10.62 -15.69 12.64
C GLY A 154 -9.62 -14.54 12.36
N ILE A 155 -8.83 -14.14 13.37
CA ILE A 155 -7.79 -13.13 13.21
C ILE A 155 -6.42 -13.72 13.49
N THR A 156 -5.51 -13.55 12.56
CA THR A 156 -4.08 -13.85 12.72
C THR A 156 -3.33 -12.54 12.88
N LEU A 157 -2.80 -12.26 14.06
CA LEU A 157 -1.92 -11.13 14.31
C LEU A 157 -0.46 -11.57 14.13
N VAL A 158 0.23 -10.97 13.17
CA VAL A 158 1.65 -11.22 12.91
C VAL A 158 2.48 -10.41 13.88
N GLU A 159 3.33 -11.08 14.68
CA GLU A 159 4.25 -10.39 15.58
C GLU A 159 5.29 -9.59 14.78
N ARG A 160 5.74 -8.48 15.35
CA ARG A 160 6.47 -7.41 14.66
C ARG A 160 7.99 -7.56 14.60
N ASP A 161 8.54 -8.56 15.28
CA ASP A 161 9.97 -8.81 15.20
C ASP A 161 10.36 -9.49 13.88
N THR A 162 11.60 -9.27 13.44
CA THR A 162 12.13 -9.78 12.17
C THR A 162 12.00 -11.30 12.03
N GLY A 163 12.15 -12.05 13.14
CA GLY A 163 12.04 -13.52 13.12
C GLY A 163 10.62 -13.97 12.82
N ALA A 164 9.63 -13.42 13.53
CA ALA A 164 8.22 -13.70 13.33
C ALA A 164 7.73 -13.30 11.94
N VAL A 165 8.11 -12.11 11.46
CA VAL A 165 7.80 -11.61 10.11
C VAL A 165 8.36 -12.55 9.04
N ARG A 166 9.63 -12.97 9.17
CA ARG A 166 10.27 -13.91 8.24
C ARG A 166 9.55 -15.25 8.20
N ALA A 167 9.23 -15.78 9.37
CA ALA A 167 8.55 -17.08 9.49
C ALA A 167 7.14 -17.02 8.88
N PHE A 168 6.37 -15.99 9.17
CA PHE A 168 4.99 -15.84 8.70
C PHE A 168 4.91 -15.70 7.17
N PHE A 169 5.69 -14.80 6.57
CA PHE A 169 5.69 -14.58 5.14
C PHE A 169 6.52 -15.58 4.34
N GLY A 170 7.39 -16.36 5.00
CA GLY A 170 8.21 -17.40 4.36
C GLY A 170 9.48 -16.87 3.71
N PHE A 171 10.08 -15.80 4.22
CA PHE A 171 11.39 -15.32 3.77
C PHE A 171 12.48 -16.33 4.12
N ARG A 172 13.16 -16.87 3.11
CA ARG A 172 14.32 -17.76 3.26
C ARG A 172 15.60 -16.95 3.46
N THR A 173 15.79 -15.94 2.63
CA THR A 173 16.95 -15.04 2.65
C THR A 173 16.50 -13.60 2.93
N TRP A 174 16.73 -13.15 4.15
CA TRP A 174 16.44 -11.78 4.55
C TRP A 174 17.64 -10.86 4.24
N PRO A 175 17.43 -9.70 3.65
CA PRO A 175 16.16 -9.08 3.21
C PRO A 175 15.94 -9.19 1.68
N THR A 176 16.56 -10.14 0.99
CA THR A 176 16.67 -10.15 -0.47
C THR A 176 15.54 -10.88 -1.18
N ASP A 177 14.84 -11.79 -0.50
CA ASP A 177 13.72 -12.52 -1.11
C ASP A 177 12.55 -11.57 -1.39
N ILE A 178 11.81 -11.90 -2.45
CA ILE A 178 10.48 -11.36 -2.72
C ILE A 178 9.52 -12.52 -2.55
N VAL A 179 8.63 -12.42 -1.58
CA VAL A 179 7.66 -13.48 -1.28
C VAL A 179 6.26 -13.10 -1.74
N GLN A 180 5.46 -14.08 -2.13
CA GLN A 180 4.09 -13.85 -2.55
C GLN A 180 3.14 -14.21 -1.42
N PHE A 181 2.24 -13.29 -1.12
CA PHE A 181 1.18 -13.48 -0.14
C PHE A 181 -0.17 -13.40 -0.85
N ASP A 182 -0.85 -14.54 -1.01
CA ASP A 182 -2.14 -14.62 -1.70
C ASP A 182 -3.30 -14.49 -0.72
N LEU A 183 -4.15 -13.51 -0.95
CA LEU A 183 -5.39 -13.29 -0.19
C LEU A 183 -6.59 -14.05 -0.76
N GLY A 184 -6.34 -14.92 -1.75
CA GLY A 184 -7.37 -15.60 -2.55
C GLY A 184 -7.74 -14.77 -3.77
N GLY A 185 -6.99 -14.98 -4.86
CA GLY A 185 -7.14 -14.23 -6.12
C GLY A 185 -6.62 -12.80 -6.10
N ARG A 186 -6.08 -12.33 -4.96
CA ARG A 186 -5.35 -11.07 -4.82
C ARG A 186 -3.98 -11.35 -4.25
N VAL A 187 -2.97 -11.32 -5.10
CA VAL A 187 -1.58 -11.61 -4.72
C VAL A 187 -0.83 -10.32 -4.42
N LEU A 188 -0.17 -10.31 -3.29
CA LEU A 188 0.76 -9.25 -2.88
C LEU A 188 2.18 -9.78 -3.02
N ASP A 189 3.09 -9.00 -3.65
CA ASP A 189 4.53 -9.23 -3.53
C ASP A 189 5.02 -8.50 -2.28
N VAL A 190 5.65 -9.22 -1.35
CA VAL A 190 6.14 -8.68 -0.08
C VAL A 190 7.67 -8.65 -0.14
N LEU A 191 8.22 -7.46 0.15
CA LEU A 191 9.66 -7.20 0.16
C LEU A 191 10.09 -6.72 1.54
N ALA A 192 11.22 -7.20 2.01
CA ALA A 192 11.87 -6.62 3.19
C ALA A 192 12.61 -5.33 2.79
N ILE A 193 12.36 -4.26 3.54
CA ILE A 193 12.96 -2.94 3.32
C ILE A 193 13.54 -2.34 4.62
N PRO A 194 14.49 -3.04 5.28
CA PRO A 194 15.13 -2.50 6.48
C PRO A 194 15.84 -1.18 6.21
N GLY A 195 16.02 -0.38 7.27
CA GLY A 195 16.75 0.89 7.23
C GLY A 195 16.09 1.99 8.02
N HIS A 196 14.76 2.16 7.90
CA HIS A 196 13.97 2.91 8.86
C HIS A 196 13.80 2.10 10.16
N GLU A 197 13.38 0.84 10.00
CA GLU A 197 13.26 -0.16 11.06
C GLU A 197 13.70 -1.53 10.51
N ALA A 198 14.18 -2.43 11.37
CA ALA A 198 14.82 -3.69 10.97
C ALA A 198 13.85 -4.69 10.30
N ALA A 199 12.60 -4.73 10.74
CA ALA A 199 11.54 -5.60 10.20
C ALA A 199 10.67 -4.89 9.13
N GLY A 200 11.11 -3.74 8.60
CA GLY A 200 10.39 -2.96 7.62
C GLY A 200 9.99 -3.76 6.38
N LEU A 201 8.73 -3.65 5.96
CA LEU A 201 8.15 -4.34 4.82
C LEU A 201 7.53 -3.38 3.80
N ALA A 202 7.63 -3.74 2.53
CA ALA A 202 6.82 -3.17 1.47
C ALA A 202 5.89 -4.23 0.88
N PHE A 203 4.70 -3.81 0.44
CA PHE A 203 3.70 -4.68 -0.17
C PHE A 203 3.30 -4.10 -1.53
N TYR A 204 3.48 -4.87 -2.58
CA TYR A 204 3.02 -4.50 -3.91
C TYR A 204 1.75 -5.28 -4.25
N ASP A 205 0.64 -4.59 -4.38
CA ASP A 205 -0.63 -5.18 -4.79
C ASP A 205 -0.71 -5.31 -6.32
N ARG A 206 -0.68 -6.53 -6.81
CA ARG A 206 -0.71 -6.82 -8.26
C ARG A 206 -2.01 -6.40 -8.93
N VAL A 207 -3.11 -6.26 -8.18
CA VAL A 207 -4.42 -5.85 -8.72
C VAL A 207 -4.44 -4.36 -9.03
N THR A 208 -3.90 -3.54 -8.14
CA THR A 208 -3.92 -2.08 -8.26
C THR A 208 -2.60 -1.49 -8.75
N ALA A 209 -1.52 -2.26 -8.75
CA ALA A 209 -0.15 -1.79 -8.95
C ALA A 209 0.28 -0.71 -7.94
N VAL A 210 -0.31 -0.70 -6.76
CA VAL A 210 0.09 0.15 -5.64
C VAL A 210 1.23 -0.53 -4.88
N LEU A 211 2.25 0.25 -4.53
CA LEU A 211 3.34 -0.16 -3.66
C LEU A 211 3.18 0.55 -2.31
N LEU A 212 2.94 -0.22 -1.24
CA LEU A 212 2.87 0.26 0.14
C LEU A 212 4.26 0.18 0.76
N THR A 213 4.77 1.26 1.33
CA THR A 213 6.17 1.39 1.75
C THR A 213 6.36 1.75 3.23
N GLY A 214 5.28 1.82 4.01
CA GLY A 214 5.38 2.25 5.40
C GLY A 214 6.11 3.59 5.52
N ASP A 215 6.99 3.68 6.51
CA ASP A 215 7.79 4.88 6.77
C ASP A 215 9.11 4.94 6.00
N THR A 216 9.38 3.96 5.16
CA THR A 216 10.57 4.00 4.31
C THR A 216 10.46 5.06 3.22
N PHE A 217 9.25 5.27 2.65
CA PHE A 217 9.05 6.24 1.59
C PHE A 217 7.64 6.84 1.59
N TYR A 218 7.51 8.09 2.01
CA TYR A 218 6.27 8.85 2.12
C TYR A 218 6.52 10.36 1.95
N PRO A 219 5.52 11.21 1.72
CA PRO A 219 5.68 12.66 1.66
C PRO A 219 5.91 13.24 3.07
N GLY A 220 7.17 13.26 3.50
CA GLY A 220 7.57 13.69 4.84
C GLY A 220 9.03 13.44 5.17
N ARG A 221 9.33 13.22 6.45
CA ARG A 221 10.69 13.01 6.98
C ARG A 221 11.01 11.51 7.01
N LEU A 222 11.80 11.07 6.06
CA LEU A 222 12.27 9.67 5.97
C LEU A 222 13.39 9.46 7.00
N TYR A 223 13.01 9.04 8.20
CA TYR A 223 13.97 8.79 9.28
C TYR A 223 14.78 7.53 8.99
N VAL A 224 16.11 7.66 8.92
CA VAL A 224 17.04 6.59 8.56
C VAL A 224 17.89 6.22 9.77
N ARG A 225 17.67 5.00 10.30
CA ARG A 225 18.46 4.46 11.43
C ARG A 225 19.66 3.66 10.96
N ASP A 226 19.47 2.81 9.94
CA ASP A 226 20.56 2.06 9.30
C ASP A 226 20.71 2.54 7.86
N THR A 227 21.75 3.34 7.62
CA THR A 227 22.00 3.99 6.34
C THR A 227 22.36 2.99 5.24
N ALA A 228 23.10 1.92 5.57
CA ALA A 228 23.49 0.88 4.61
C ALA A 228 22.27 0.04 4.19
N ALA A 229 21.47 -0.38 5.16
CA ALA A 229 20.24 -1.12 4.90
C ALA A 229 19.22 -0.27 4.13
N PHE A 230 19.08 1.02 4.47
CA PHE A 230 18.19 1.94 3.77
C PHE A 230 18.58 2.12 2.31
N ALA A 231 19.89 2.35 2.03
CA ALA A 231 20.39 2.45 0.67
C ALA A 231 20.15 1.17 -0.14
N ALA A 232 20.42 0.01 0.46
CA ALA A 232 20.14 -1.27 -0.20
C ALA A 232 18.64 -1.50 -0.43
N SER A 233 17.78 -1.01 0.47
CA SER A 233 16.32 -1.12 0.35
C SER A 233 15.76 -0.23 -0.75
N THR A 234 16.21 1.02 -0.87
CA THR A 234 15.81 1.93 -1.96
C THR A 234 16.23 1.37 -3.31
N ALA A 235 17.46 0.88 -3.44
CA ALA A 235 17.93 0.23 -4.66
C ALA A 235 17.10 -1.00 -5.05
N ARG A 236 16.72 -1.85 -4.08
CA ARG A 236 15.82 -3.00 -4.32
C ARG A 236 14.43 -2.57 -4.79
N LEU A 237 13.85 -1.53 -4.18
CA LEU A 237 12.54 -1.00 -4.60
C LEU A 237 12.59 -0.46 -6.03
N VAL A 238 13.66 0.26 -6.41
CA VAL A 238 13.88 0.74 -7.78
C VAL A 238 14.01 -0.43 -8.75
N ALA A 239 14.83 -1.43 -8.44
CA ALA A 239 15.01 -2.63 -9.26
C ALA A 239 13.70 -3.43 -9.39
N PHE A 240 12.97 -3.64 -8.28
CA PHE A 240 11.68 -4.32 -8.28
C PHE A 240 10.65 -3.64 -9.18
N THR A 241 10.60 -2.31 -9.17
CA THR A 241 9.64 -1.53 -9.94
C THR A 241 10.07 -1.28 -11.40
N ALA A 242 11.29 -1.68 -11.81
CA ALA A 242 11.83 -1.38 -13.13
C ALA A 242 11.01 -1.98 -14.28
N SER A 243 10.47 -3.18 -14.09
CA SER A 243 9.67 -3.91 -15.09
C SER A 243 8.19 -4.03 -14.72
N ARG A 244 7.73 -3.29 -13.72
CA ARG A 244 6.35 -3.34 -13.21
C ARG A 244 5.64 -2.02 -13.41
N THR A 245 4.35 -2.08 -13.68
CA THR A 245 3.49 -0.91 -13.55
C THR A 245 3.45 -0.49 -12.09
N VAL A 246 3.58 0.80 -11.80
CA VAL A 246 3.38 1.38 -10.48
C VAL A 246 2.37 2.51 -10.64
N SER A 247 1.16 2.29 -10.12
CA SER A 247 0.08 3.28 -10.17
C SER A 247 0.28 4.39 -9.15
N ALA A 248 0.77 4.01 -7.96
CA ALA A 248 1.11 4.91 -6.88
C ALA A 248 2.06 4.21 -5.89
N ILE A 249 2.84 4.99 -5.14
CA ILE A 249 3.58 4.55 -3.96
C ILE A 249 2.97 5.26 -2.77
N LEU A 250 2.53 4.49 -1.77
CA LEU A 250 1.84 5.00 -0.59
C LEU A 250 2.64 4.62 0.66
N GLY A 251 3.08 5.63 1.37
CA GLY A 251 3.60 5.45 2.73
C GLY A 251 2.51 5.63 3.78
N THR A 252 2.90 5.80 5.02
CA THR A 252 1.95 5.81 6.15
C THR A 252 1.71 7.19 6.75
N HIS A 253 2.41 8.22 6.25
CA HIS A 253 2.25 9.60 6.74
C HIS A 253 2.18 10.63 5.61
N ILE A 254 1.65 11.81 5.93
CA ILE A 254 1.85 13.06 5.20
C ILE A 254 2.31 14.09 6.22
N GLU A 255 3.54 14.54 6.09
CA GLU A 255 4.15 15.59 6.92
C GLU A 255 4.57 16.79 6.08
N GLN A 256 4.57 16.65 4.76
CA GLN A 256 4.92 17.67 3.79
C GLN A 256 3.71 18.55 3.49
N ALA A 257 3.92 19.86 3.38
CA ALA A 257 2.94 20.76 2.78
C ALA A 257 2.97 20.69 1.24
N ARG A 258 1.92 21.15 0.57
CA ARG A 258 1.89 21.30 -0.90
C ARG A 258 2.98 22.24 -1.43
N THR A 259 3.36 23.21 -0.60
CA THR A 259 4.54 24.04 -0.90
C THR A 259 5.79 23.17 -0.91
N PRO A 260 6.51 23.11 -2.04
CA PRO A 260 7.71 22.29 -2.16
C PRO A 260 8.75 22.61 -1.08
N PHE A 261 9.49 21.57 -0.63
CA PHE A 261 10.55 21.68 0.36
C PHE A 261 10.10 22.15 1.75
N THR A 262 8.80 22.08 2.05
CA THR A 262 8.22 22.57 3.30
C THR A 262 7.50 21.45 4.02
N ASP A 263 8.01 21.07 5.18
CA ASP A 263 7.40 20.10 6.07
C ASP A 263 6.79 20.79 7.30
N TYR A 264 5.66 20.29 7.77
CA TYR A 264 5.05 20.73 9.02
C TYR A 264 5.95 20.38 10.20
N PRO A 265 6.06 21.22 11.23
CA PRO A 265 6.77 20.87 12.45
C PRO A 265 6.22 19.58 13.08
N VAL A 266 7.11 18.79 13.71
CA VAL A 266 6.71 17.59 14.46
C VAL A 266 5.66 17.97 15.52
N GLY A 267 4.62 17.14 15.66
CA GLY A 267 3.52 17.39 16.59
C GLY A 267 2.40 18.31 16.06
N THR A 268 2.53 18.85 14.84
CA THR A 268 1.47 19.67 14.23
C THR A 268 0.23 18.82 13.95
N ARG A 269 -0.88 19.15 14.58
CA ARG A 269 -2.18 18.46 14.36
C ARG A 269 -2.99 19.08 13.24
N ASP A 270 -2.94 20.38 13.08
CA ASP A 270 -3.67 21.11 12.05
C ASP A 270 -2.77 21.33 10.82
N GLN A 271 -3.09 20.63 9.73
CA GLN A 271 -2.29 20.63 8.50
C GLN A 271 -3.20 20.86 7.28
N PRO A 272 -3.81 22.04 7.13
CA PRO A 272 -4.82 22.29 6.09
C PRO A 272 -4.24 22.23 4.67
N ASP A 273 -2.96 22.48 4.50
CA ASP A 273 -2.26 22.48 3.22
C ASP A 273 -1.33 21.26 3.07
N GLU A 274 -1.70 20.13 3.70
CA GLU A 274 -0.92 18.90 3.53
C GLU A 274 -0.85 18.44 2.08
N ASP A 275 0.28 17.87 1.69
CA ASP A 275 0.52 17.35 0.34
C ASP A 275 -0.35 16.10 0.06
N ARG A 276 -0.29 15.59 -1.15
CA ARG A 276 -0.93 14.34 -1.53
C ARG A 276 -0.16 13.15 -0.96
N LEU A 277 -0.88 12.07 -0.65
CA LEU A 277 -0.28 10.85 -0.11
C LEU A 277 0.58 10.12 -1.15
N GLU A 278 0.09 10.07 -2.39
CA GLU A 278 0.72 9.29 -3.45
C GLU A 278 2.03 9.91 -3.94
N LEU A 279 3.07 9.10 -3.91
CA LEU A 279 4.34 9.33 -4.57
C LEU A 279 4.43 8.49 -5.85
N SER A 280 5.31 8.88 -6.74
CA SER A 280 5.56 8.23 -8.03
C SER A 280 6.84 7.40 -8.03
N ARG A 281 6.97 6.50 -9.02
CA ARG A 281 8.22 5.80 -9.28
C ARG A 281 9.39 6.76 -9.60
N ALA A 282 9.11 7.90 -10.26
CA ALA A 282 10.15 8.91 -10.53
C ALA A 282 10.71 9.52 -9.24
N GLU A 283 9.85 9.74 -8.24
CA GLU A 283 10.28 10.24 -6.93
C GLU A 283 11.05 9.17 -6.15
N LEU A 284 10.69 7.88 -6.29
CA LEU A 284 11.49 6.78 -5.72
C LEU A 284 12.89 6.72 -6.35
N MET A 285 13.00 6.90 -7.66
CA MET A 285 14.30 6.99 -8.34
C MET A 285 15.10 8.20 -7.86
N THR A 286 14.44 9.33 -7.59
CA THR A 286 15.09 10.51 -6.99
C THR A 286 15.61 10.22 -5.60
N LEU A 287 14.85 9.50 -4.77
CA LEU A 287 15.31 9.06 -3.45
C LEU A 287 16.57 8.19 -3.57
N ASP A 288 16.50 7.14 -4.39
CA ASP A 288 17.61 6.20 -4.57
C ASP A 288 18.88 6.90 -5.10
N SER A 289 18.74 7.76 -6.10
CA SER A 289 19.90 8.54 -6.61
C SER A 289 20.49 9.46 -5.57
N THR A 290 19.65 10.11 -4.75
CA THR A 290 20.10 10.98 -3.66
C THR A 290 20.86 10.18 -2.60
N VAL A 291 20.31 9.06 -2.16
CA VAL A 291 20.93 8.17 -1.17
C VAL A 291 22.24 7.59 -1.70
N SER A 292 22.27 7.15 -2.95
CA SER A 292 23.47 6.62 -3.62
C SER A 292 24.58 7.67 -3.71
N ALA A 293 24.23 8.93 -4.01
CA ALA A 293 25.20 10.04 -4.07
C ALA A 293 25.83 10.35 -2.72
N MET A 294 25.18 10.03 -1.61
CA MET A 294 25.74 10.21 -0.25
C MET A 294 26.89 9.24 0.07
N ARG A 295 27.06 8.15 -0.69
CA ARG A 295 28.16 7.17 -0.54
C ARG A 295 28.38 6.72 0.90
N GLY A 296 27.27 6.42 1.62
CA GLY A 296 27.30 6.03 3.03
C GLY A 296 27.44 7.17 4.04
N ARG A 297 27.68 8.39 3.60
CA ARG A 297 27.76 9.58 4.46
C ARG A 297 26.44 10.33 4.45
N PHE A 298 25.45 9.77 5.09
CA PHE A 298 24.12 10.34 5.11
C PHE A 298 24.11 11.71 5.81
N VAL A 299 23.53 12.68 5.12
CA VAL A 299 23.27 14.01 5.65
C VAL A 299 21.79 14.36 5.44
N ARG A 300 21.25 15.16 6.34
CA ARG A 300 19.88 15.63 6.20
C ARG A 300 19.73 16.38 4.88
N THR A 301 18.94 15.80 3.97
CA THR A 301 18.76 16.32 2.61
C THR A 301 17.28 16.51 2.31
N ARG A 302 16.90 17.76 2.10
CA ARG A 302 15.53 18.15 1.78
C ARG A 302 15.31 18.06 0.27
N LEU A 303 14.27 17.32 -0.13
CA LEU A 303 13.79 17.20 -1.49
C LEU A 303 12.40 17.85 -1.62
N ARG A 304 11.84 17.86 -2.83
CA ARG A 304 10.61 18.57 -3.12
C ARG A 304 9.45 18.15 -2.22
N ARG A 305 9.29 16.84 -1.95
CA ARG A 305 8.15 16.27 -1.22
C ARG A 305 8.56 15.41 -0.03
N PHE A 306 9.84 15.23 0.23
CA PHE A 306 10.33 14.44 1.35
C PHE A 306 11.73 14.87 1.76
N THR A 307 12.14 14.50 2.95
CA THR A 307 13.47 14.81 3.48
C THR A 307 14.14 13.51 3.93
N VAL A 308 15.30 13.19 3.39
CA VAL A 308 16.15 12.13 3.96
C VAL A 308 16.71 12.63 5.28
N TRP A 309 16.41 11.92 6.36
CA TRP A 309 16.72 12.35 7.73
C TRP A 309 17.46 11.25 8.50
N PRO A 310 18.80 11.22 8.45
CA PRO A 310 19.57 10.29 9.26
C PRO A 310 19.41 10.60 10.75
N LEU A 311 19.30 9.54 11.57
CA LEU A 311 19.19 9.60 13.04
C LEU A 311 20.51 9.28 13.70
#